data_02a68c0b23ab17bffdbb5bb73d0c3fff
#
_entry.id   02a68c0b23ab17bffdbb5bb73d0c3fff
#
_cell.length_a   1.000
_cell.length_b   1.000
_cell.length_c   1.000
_cell.angle_alpha   90.00
_cell.angle_beta   90.00
_cell.angle_gamma   90.00
#
_symmetry.space_group_name_H-M   'P 1'
#
loop_
_entity.id
_entity.type
_entity.pdbx_description
1 polymer ?
#
loop_
_entity_poly.entity_id
_entity_poly.type
_entity_poly.pdbx_seq_one_letter_code
_entity_poly.pdbx_strand_id
1 'polypeptide(L)'
;MDRYQYLIALAVLTFAIGLAGVVARRNLMVVVMCVEVMLNSVVLAFVAFAARTGTLAGPAMTFFIYIAASCEIALAMAIIVILVERRGSLDLAADYELKG
;
A
#
# COMPACT_ATOMS: atom_id res chain seq x y z
N MET A 1 -10.06 -3.33 26.29
CA MET A 1 -9.76 -3.88 24.95
C MET A 1 -8.73 -5.00 25.08
N ASP A 2 -8.97 -6.10 24.41
CA ASP A 2 -7.97 -7.15 24.37
C ASP A 2 -6.95 -6.88 23.28
N ARG A 3 -5.93 -7.73 23.21
CA ARG A 3 -4.84 -7.55 22.24
C ARG A 3 -5.34 -7.51 20.81
N TYR A 4 -6.32 -8.34 20.48
CA TYR A 4 -6.90 -8.40 19.15
C TYR A 4 -7.49 -7.03 18.75
N GLN A 5 -8.25 -6.42 19.65
CA GLN A 5 -8.87 -5.13 19.38
C GLN A 5 -7.85 -4.03 19.15
N TYR A 6 -6.77 -4.03 19.92
CA TYR A 6 -5.67 -3.07 19.71
C TYR A 6 -5.01 -3.26 18.33
N LEU A 7 -4.79 -4.49 17.94
CA LEU A 7 -4.17 -4.78 16.64
C LEU A 7 -5.07 -4.36 15.48
N ILE A 8 -6.36 -4.61 15.58
CA ILE A 8 -7.31 -4.19 14.54
C ILE A 8 -7.42 -2.67 14.49
N ALA A 9 -7.45 -2.02 15.64
CA ALA A 9 -7.48 -0.55 15.68
C ALA A 9 -6.24 0.04 15.02
N LEU A 10 -5.07 -0.53 15.30
CA LEU A 10 -3.83 -0.10 14.67
C LEU A 10 -3.85 -0.32 13.16
N ALA A 11 -4.38 -1.46 12.70
CA ALA A 11 -4.51 -1.76 11.28
C ALA A 11 -5.41 -0.73 10.59
N VAL A 12 -6.56 -0.42 11.20
CA VAL A 12 -7.49 0.57 10.64
C VAL A 12 -6.83 1.95 10.57
N LEU A 13 -6.15 2.35 11.62
CA LEU A 13 -5.47 3.65 11.66
C LEU A 13 -4.38 3.73 10.58
N THR A 14 -3.57 2.70 10.47
CA THR A 14 -2.50 2.64 9.48
C THR A 14 -3.06 2.68 8.05
N PHE A 15 -4.14 1.95 7.80
CA PHE A 15 -4.81 1.97 6.51
C PHE A 15 -5.32 3.37 6.18
N ALA A 16 -5.93 4.04 7.16
CA ALA A 16 -6.47 5.38 6.97
C ALA A 16 -5.35 6.38 6.63
N ILE A 17 -4.20 6.27 7.28
CA ILE A 17 -3.04 7.12 7.00
C ILE A 17 -2.56 6.90 5.57
N GLY A 18 -2.43 5.65 5.15
CA GLY A 18 -2.02 5.33 3.79
C GLY A 18 -3.01 5.86 2.76
N LEU A 19 -4.29 5.67 3.00
CA LEU A 19 -5.34 6.15 2.11
C LEU A 19 -5.30 7.67 1.98
N ALA A 20 -5.14 8.38 3.10
CA ALA A 20 -5.02 9.83 3.09
C ALA A 20 -3.84 10.28 2.24
N GLY A 21 -2.71 9.57 2.33
CA GLY A 21 -1.53 9.87 1.52
C GLY A 21 -1.78 9.66 0.03
N VAL A 22 -2.48 8.59 -0.33
CA VAL A 22 -2.82 8.32 -1.73
C VAL A 22 -3.69 9.43 -2.32
N VAL A 23 -4.69 9.86 -1.55
CA VAL A 23 -5.64 10.88 -2.01
C VAL A 23 -4.98 12.26 -2.07
N ALA A 24 -4.10 12.58 -1.12
CA ALA A 24 -3.56 13.92 -0.95
C ALA A 24 -2.33 14.19 -1.83
N ARG A 25 -1.62 13.17 -2.28
CA ARG A 25 -0.34 13.34 -2.96
C ARG A 25 -0.45 13.05 -4.44
N ARG A 26 0.35 13.79 -5.24
CA ARG A 26 0.40 13.65 -6.70
C ARG A 26 1.66 12.96 -7.18
N ASN A 27 2.67 12.82 -6.32
CA ASN A 27 3.93 12.18 -6.68
C ASN A 27 3.73 10.66 -6.70
N LEU A 28 4.04 10.03 -7.83
CA LEU A 28 3.83 8.59 -8.01
C LEU A 28 4.61 7.76 -6.98
N MET A 29 5.84 8.16 -6.66
CA MET A 29 6.64 7.45 -5.65
C MET A 29 5.93 7.45 -4.30
N VAL A 30 5.41 8.61 -3.90
CA VAL A 30 4.68 8.74 -2.62
C VAL A 30 3.41 7.91 -2.64
N VAL A 31 2.68 7.91 -3.76
CA VAL A 31 1.47 7.09 -3.92
C VAL A 31 1.79 5.60 -3.74
N VAL A 32 2.85 5.13 -4.38
CA VAL A 32 3.27 3.73 -4.26
C VAL A 32 3.62 3.39 -2.82
N MET A 33 4.36 4.26 -2.14
CA MET A 33 4.72 4.04 -0.74
C MET A 33 3.49 4.01 0.17
N CYS A 34 2.50 4.87 -0.09
CA CYS A 34 1.26 4.90 0.68
C CYS A 34 0.43 3.63 0.44
N VAL A 35 0.39 3.12 -0.79
CA VAL A 35 -0.27 1.85 -1.08
C VAL A 35 0.41 0.71 -0.32
N GLU A 36 1.75 0.74 -0.21
CA GLU A 36 2.48 -0.25 0.59
C GLU A 36 2.11 -0.18 2.06
N VAL A 37 1.93 1.02 2.60
CA VAL A 37 1.47 1.20 3.98
C VAL A 37 0.07 0.58 4.15
N MET A 38 -0.82 0.78 3.17
CA MET A 38 -2.15 0.19 3.19
C MET A 38 -2.10 -1.34 3.17
N LEU A 39 -1.24 -1.92 2.33
CA LEU A 39 -1.06 -3.37 2.26
C LEU A 39 -0.50 -3.93 3.57
N ASN A 40 0.44 -3.23 4.20
CA ASN A 40 0.95 -3.63 5.50
C ASN A 40 -0.14 -3.66 6.56
N SER A 41 -1.08 -2.72 6.51
CA SER A 41 -2.20 -2.70 7.45
C SER A 41 -3.12 -3.90 7.25
N VAL A 42 -3.33 -4.31 6.00
CA VAL A 42 -4.12 -5.50 5.69
C VAL A 42 -3.43 -6.76 6.22
N VAL A 43 -2.11 -6.86 6.07
CA VAL A 43 -1.32 -7.96 6.64
C VAL A 43 -1.48 -8.01 8.15
N LEU A 44 -1.40 -6.86 8.81
CA LEU A 44 -1.58 -6.78 10.26
C LEU A 44 -2.96 -7.29 10.67
N ALA A 45 -4.00 -6.93 9.91
CA ALA A 45 -5.36 -7.41 10.17
C ALA A 45 -5.45 -8.95 10.05
N PHE A 46 -4.84 -9.52 9.01
CA PHE A 46 -4.83 -10.97 8.82
C PHE A 46 -4.07 -11.68 9.94
N VAL A 47 -2.95 -11.11 10.38
CA VAL A 47 -2.19 -11.65 11.51
C VAL A 47 -3.04 -11.64 12.78
N ALA A 48 -3.76 -10.55 13.02
CA ALA A 48 -4.64 -10.43 14.18
C ALA A 48 -5.77 -11.48 14.15
N PHE A 49 -6.40 -11.65 12.99
CA PHE A 49 -7.43 -12.69 12.81
C PHE A 49 -6.88 -14.08 13.03
N ALA A 50 -5.71 -14.38 12.50
CA ALA A 50 -5.08 -15.69 12.66
C ALA A 50 -4.78 -15.97 14.12
N ALA A 51 -4.28 -14.99 14.86
CA ALA A 51 -3.99 -15.14 16.28
C ALA A 51 -5.25 -15.40 17.08
N ARG A 52 -6.37 -14.79 16.68
CA ARG A 52 -7.65 -14.96 17.38
C ARG A 52 -8.32 -16.30 17.06
N THR A 53 -8.30 -16.71 15.80
CA THR A 53 -9.03 -17.91 15.35
C THR A 53 -8.19 -19.17 15.38
N GLY A 54 -6.87 -19.04 15.41
CA GLY A 54 -5.96 -20.17 15.40
C GLY A 54 -5.90 -20.92 14.08
N THR A 55 -6.35 -20.31 13.00
CA THR A 55 -6.35 -20.93 11.67
C THR A 55 -5.11 -20.56 10.85
N LEU A 56 -4.83 -21.36 9.82
CA LEU A 56 -3.74 -21.09 8.89
C LEU A 56 -4.16 -20.17 7.74
N ALA A 57 -5.44 -19.79 7.68
CA ALA A 57 -5.94 -18.93 6.60
C ALA A 57 -5.28 -17.55 6.61
N GLY A 58 -5.07 -16.97 7.81
CA GLY A 58 -4.42 -15.67 7.92
C GLY A 58 -3.00 -15.67 7.38
N PRO A 59 -2.12 -16.57 7.85
CA PRO A 59 -0.77 -16.66 7.29
C PRO A 59 -0.72 -16.95 5.81
N ALA A 60 -1.62 -17.80 5.29
CA ALA A 60 -1.69 -18.10 3.87
C ALA A 60 -2.03 -16.84 3.04
N MET A 61 -3.03 -16.09 3.49
CA MET A 61 -3.41 -14.84 2.82
C MET A 61 -2.27 -13.80 2.89
N THR A 62 -1.58 -13.74 4.01
CA THR A 62 -0.42 -12.86 4.17
C THR A 62 0.65 -13.18 3.16
N PHE A 63 0.91 -14.45 2.94
CA PHE A 63 1.88 -14.91 1.94
C PHE A 63 1.50 -14.44 0.54
N PHE A 64 0.24 -14.59 0.16
CA PHE A 64 -0.25 -14.11 -1.13
C PHE A 64 -0.16 -12.60 -1.26
N ILE A 65 -0.43 -11.86 -0.19
CA ILE A 65 -0.31 -10.41 -0.20
C ILE A 65 1.15 -9.99 -0.42
N TYR A 66 2.11 -10.67 0.19
CA TYR A 66 3.52 -10.37 -0.02
C TYR A 66 3.94 -10.61 -1.47
N ILE A 67 3.44 -11.68 -2.09
CA ILE A 67 3.73 -11.93 -3.50
C ILE A 67 3.14 -10.81 -4.37
N ALA A 68 1.90 -10.43 -4.13
CA ALA A 68 1.24 -9.37 -4.88
C ALA A 68 1.95 -8.04 -4.70
N ALA A 69 2.37 -7.71 -3.48
CA ALA A 69 3.09 -6.48 -3.19
C ALA A 69 4.45 -6.44 -3.91
N SER A 70 5.14 -7.58 -3.96
CA SER A 70 6.42 -7.65 -4.66
C SER A 70 6.25 -7.40 -6.17
N CYS A 71 5.22 -7.98 -6.77
CA CYS A 71 4.89 -7.75 -8.18
C CYS A 71 4.51 -6.30 -8.42
N GLU A 72 3.73 -5.72 -7.53
CA GLU A 72 3.31 -4.32 -7.61
C GLU A 72 4.51 -3.39 -7.58
N ILE A 73 5.45 -3.62 -6.67
CA ILE A 73 6.66 -2.79 -6.57
C ILE A 73 7.49 -2.90 -7.85
N ALA A 74 7.65 -4.10 -8.39
CA ALA A 74 8.40 -4.29 -9.64
C ALA A 74 7.77 -3.52 -10.78
N LEU A 75 6.44 -3.60 -10.93
CA LEU A 75 5.70 -2.84 -11.95
C LEU A 75 5.82 -1.34 -11.72
N ALA A 76 5.67 -0.91 -10.48
CA ALA A 76 5.75 0.52 -10.13
C ALA A 76 7.12 1.09 -10.45
N MET A 77 8.19 0.35 -10.16
CA MET A 77 9.54 0.80 -10.47
C MET A 77 9.76 0.93 -11.97
N ALA A 78 9.23 -0.01 -12.77
CA ALA A 78 9.30 0.08 -14.22
C ALA A 78 8.57 1.33 -14.72
N ILE A 79 7.38 1.61 -14.20
CA ILE A 79 6.61 2.80 -14.58
C ILE A 79 7.34 4.06 -14.17
N ILE A 80 7.92 4.10 -12.98
CA ILE A 80 8.66 5.25 -12.48
C ILE A 80 9.85 5.56 -13.38
N VAL A 81 10.60 4.55 -13.77
CA VAL A 81 11.74 4.74 -14.69
C VAL A 81 11.28 5.33 -16.01
N ILE A 82 10.22 4.80 -16.58
CA ILE A 82 9.70 5.29 -17.86
C ILE A 82 9.22 6.73 -17.74
N LEU A 83 8.52 7.07 -16.67
CA LEU A 83 8.02 8.43 -16.47
C LEU A 83 9.15 9.43 -16.31
N VAL A 84 10.17 9.07 -15.53
CA VAL A 84 11.32 9.97 -15.34
C VAL A 84 12.06 10.17 -16.64
N GLU A 85 12.26 9.12 -17.42
CA GLU A 85 12.96 9.23 -18.71
C GLU A 85 12.19 10.06 -19.73
N ARG A 86 10.87 9.90 -19.78
CA ARG A 86 10.05 10.54 -20.81
C ARG A 86 9.56 11.92 -20.41
N ARG A 87 9.22 12.13 -19.15
CA ARG A 87 8.60 13.37 -18.67
C ARG A 87 9.48 14.17 -17.73
N GLY A 88 10.48 13.51 -17.14
CA GLY A 88 11.34 14.14 -16.16
C GLY A 88 10.69 14.44 -14.83
N SER A 89 9.48 13.87 -14.57
CA SER A 89 8.73 14.18 -13.37
C SER A 89 7.88 13.00 -12.95
N LEU A 90 7.71 12.82 -11.63
CA LEU A 90 6.80 11.85 -11.03
C LEU A 90 5.45 12.47 -10.66
N ASP A 91 5.26 13.76 -10.93
CA ASP A 91 4.01 14.46 -10.63
C ASP A 91 2.93 13.98 -11.58
N LEU A 92 1.88 13.38 -11.04
CA LEU A 92 0.76 12.85 -11.80
C LEU A 92 -0.04 13.96 -12.50
N ALA A 93 0.04 15.19 -12.00
CA ALA A 93 -0.63 16.34 -12.61
C ALA A 93 0.14 16.94 -13.78
N ALA A 94 1.42 16.59 -13.99
CA ALA A 94 2.24 17.16 -15.05
C ALA A 94 1.66 16.91 -16.43
N ASP A 95 0.98 15.77 -16.62
CA ASP A 95 0.38 15.43 -17.91
C ASP A 95 -0.72 16.42 -18.30
N TYR A 96 -1.49 16.87 -17.32
CA TYR A 96 -2.53 17.88 -17.55
C TYR A 96 -1.93 19.23 -17.92
N GLU A 97 -0.85 19.61 -17.28
CA GLU A 97 -0.17 20.87 -17.54
C GLU A 97 0.41 20.90 -18.96
N LEU A 98 0.97 19.77 -19.41
CA LEU A 98 1.54 19.67 -20.75
C LEU A 98 0.48 19.70 -21.84
N LYS A 99 -0.71 19.22 -21.54
CA LYS A 99 -1.82 19.22 -22.51
C LYS A 99 -2.61 20.53 -22.51
N GLY A 100 -2.58 21.19 -21.39
CA GLY A 100 -3.30 22.43 -21.19
C GLY A 100 -2.56 23.62 -21.73
#